data_607e63f6203fa262a3dec7488a507cf5
#
_entry.id   607e63f6203fa262a3dec7488a507cf5
#
_cell.length_a   1.000
_cell.length_b   1.000
_cell.length_c   1.000
_cell.angle_alpha   90.00
_cell.angle_beta   90.00
_cell.angle_gamma   90.00
#
_symmetry.space_group_name_H-M   'P 1'
#
loop_
_entity.id
_entity.type
_entity.pdbx_description
1 polymer ?
#
loop_
_entity_poly.entity_id
_entity_poly.type
_entity_poly.pdbx_seq_one_letter_code
_entity_poly.pdbx_strand_id
1 'polypeptide(L)'
;MAKMNTKSASIIAASVVGVAALVGAAYYSGMKQTQKAPESAMQLPVAGQLKAGAQAPPSHPQANASASASAGANAPPAQAGKVQVDPNAKFTHFRVGNRNVKSMFLEEKVLWVGTSGGVIRYDTSTDNYRLFDARNGLLSNGIFHVSKLGDKILAGTYGGGMSLYDPAKDTWENYNIPDGLGDAFVYGALTVKNGDVWVATWSGVNRIRGGALKDRSKWDLYTVENTKNGLPNDWVYGVAEGKNGEIWLATEGGLARYKDNKWDNWNHAKGLGAPFEKVKDDIKFNTDPAQVSEHHAKQKEEMGLKGITVAYNPNYIVALQVDNDGVVWAGTWGGGLARFDGKTWRNYTVAEGLPGNHVFMLHQDPKGKLWVGTNAGLARMDGDKFTVMTTEQGLFSDNVFSMATGPAGDQWIGSFGGVAHLKAPPK
;
A
#
# COMPACT_ATOMS: atom_id res chain seq x y z
N MET A 1 -11.98 13.66 35.14
CA MET A 1 -10.65 13.05 34.94
C MET A 1 -10.84 11.52 35.00
N ALA A 2 -11.05 10.91 33.86
CA ALA A 2 -11.16 9.46 33.73
C ALA A 2 -9.76 8.87 33.59
N LYS A 3 -9.41 7.91 34.45
CA LYS A 3 -8.16 7.18 34.39
C LYS A 3 -8.14 6.34 33.09
N MET A 4 -7.28 6.69 32.15
CA MET A 4 -7.00 5.87 30.99
C MET A 4 -6.42 4.51 31.44
N ASN A 5 -7.03 3.45 30.96
CA ASN A 5 -6.70 2.10 31.36
C ASN A 5 -5.35 1.68 30.74
N THR A 6 -4.36 1.37 31.56
CA THR A 6 -2.98 1.00 31.15
C THR A 6 -2.92 -0.22 30.22
N LYS A 7 -3.96 -1.02 30.14
CA LYS A 7 -4.07 -2.15 29.22
C LYS A 7 -4.24 -1.74 27.75
N SER A 8 -4.87 -0.60 27.47
CA SER A 8 -5.05 -0.08 26.10
C SER A 8 -3.74 0.42 25.51
N ALA A 9 -2.87 1.03 26.32
CA ALA A 9 -1.57 1.52 25.86
C ALA A 9 -0.60 0.38 25.49
N SER A 10 -0.65 -0.75 26.22
CA SER A 10 0.18 -1.93 25.94
C SER A 10 -0.25 -2.66 24.66
N ILE A 11 -1.54 -2.66 24.33
CA ILE A 11 -2.07 -3.26 23.09
C ILE A 11 -1.64 -2.45 21.87
N ILE A 12 -1.62 -1.12 21.97
CA ILE A 12 -1.15 -0.24 20.88
C ILE A 12 0.34 -0.47 20.58
N ALA A 13 1.17 -0.65 21.60
CA ALA A 13 2.61 -0.87 21.42
C ALA A 13 2.93 -2.23 20.74
N ALA A 14 2.19 -3.29 21.09
CA ALA A 14 2.36 -4.60 20.47
C ALA A 14 1.87 -4.64 19.00
N SER A 15 0.83 -3.87 18.68
CA SER A 15 0.27 -3.75 17.33
C SER A 15 1.23 -3.11 16.32
N VAL A 16 2.08 -2.18 16.75
CA VAL A 16 3.08 -1.50 15.91
C VAL A 16 4.13 -2.48 15.37
N VAL A 17 4.48 -3.51 16.13
CA VAL A 17 5.45 -4.55 15.72
C VAL A 17 4.90 -5.43 14.59
N GLY A 18 3.61 -5.70 14.57
CA GLY A 18 3.01 -6.67 13.65
C GLY A 18 2.95 -6.23 12.19
N VAL A 19 2.63 -4.97 11.90
CA VAL A 19 2.56 -4.48 10.51
C VAL A 19 3.94 -4.16 9.94
N ALA A 20 4.89 -3.73 10.78
CA ALA A 20 6.29 -3.67 10.38
C ALA A 20 6.80 -5.06 9.96
N ALA A 21 6.36 -6.13 10.64
CA ALA A 21 6.68 -7.51 10.29
C ALA A 21 6.00 -7.99 9.00
N LEU A 22 4.77 -7.52 8.67
CA LEU A 22 4.06 -7.88 7.43
C LEU A 22 4.70 -7.28 6.18
N VAL A 23 5.10 -6.04 6.25
CA VAL A 23 5.87 -5.39 5.18
C VAL A 23 7.28 -5.99 5.11
N GLY A 24 7.87 -6.33 6.24
CA GLY A 24 9.17 -7.01 6.34
C GLY A 24 9.15 -8.46 5.91
N ALA A 25 8.07 -9.20 6.12
CA ALA A 25 7.98 -10.62 5.77
C ALA A 25 7.77 -10.84 4.26
N ALA A 26 6.96 -10.02 3.61
CA ALA A 26 6.88 -10.01 2.14
C ALA A 26 8.23 -9.60 1.53
N TYR A 27 8.96 -8.72 2.20
CA TYR A 27 10.30 -8.27 1.86
C TYR A 27 11.33 -9.41 2.00
N TYR A 28 11.29 -10.17 3.11
CA TYR A 28 12.28 -11.20 3.43
C TYR A 28 12.08 -12.51 2.65
N SER A 29 10.84 -12.89 2.33
CA SER A 29 10.57 -14.07 1.51
C SER A 29 10.94 -13.85 0.03
N GLY A 30 10.74 -12.64 -0.50
CA GLY A 30 11.26 -12.25 -1.82
C GLY A 30 12.79 -12.33 -1.92
N MET A 31 13.51 -11.98 -0.84
CA MET A 31 14.98 -12.08 -0.80
C MET A 31 15.53 -13.51 -0.78
N LYS A 32 14.85 -14.47 -0.11
CA LYS A 32 15.35 -15.86 -0.03
C LYS A 32 15.25 -16.62 -1.35
N GLN A 33 14.40 -16.15 -2.27
CA GLN A 33 14.26 -16.80 -3.57
C GLN A 33 15.33 -16.40 -4.60
N THR A 34 16.07 -15.29 -4.38
CA THR A 34 16.92 -14.73 -5.43
C THR A 34 18.41 -14.60 -5.14
N GLN A 35 18.90 -14.72 -3.89
CA GLN A 35 20.35 -14.63 -3.64
C GLN A 35 20.80 -15.23 -2.30
N LYS A 36 21.89 -16.01 -2.30
CA LYS A 36 22.77 -16.23 -1.14
C LYS A 36 23.57 -14.96 -0.90
N ALA A 37 23.29 -14.22 0.16
CA ALA A 37 24.02 -13.02 0.56
C ALA A 37 25.13 -13.33 1.56
N PRO A 38 26.28 -12.60 1.55
CA PRO A 38 27.29 -12.70 2.59
C PRO A 38 26.88 -11.88 3.84
N GLU A 39 27.16 -12.46 5.01
CA GLU A 39 26.99 -11.84 6.33
C GLU A 39 27.96 -10.68 6.56
N SER A 40 27.45 -9.50 6.91
CA SER A 40 28.11 -8.59 7.84
C SER A 40 27.11 -7.60 8.43
N ALA A 41 27.01 -7.63 9.75
CA ALA A 41 26.15 -6.75 10.55
C ALA A 41 26.84 -5.41 10.80
N MET A 42 26.09 -4.29 10.72
CA MET A 42 26.50 -2.99 11.24
C MET A 42 25.35 -2.23 11.89
N GLN A 43 25.59 -1.72 13.10
CA GLN A 43 24.64 -0.97 13.92
C GLN A 43 24.62 0.51 13.55
N LEU A 44 23.44 1.16 13.66
CA LEU A 44 23.24 2.58 13.43
C LEU A 44 23.15 3.39 14.74
N PRO A 45 23.60 4.65 14.78
CA PRO A 45 23.43 5.53 15.94
C PRO A 45 22.03 6.18 16.01
N VAL A 46 21.59 6.39 17.25
CA VAL A 46 20.28 6.92 17.66
C VAL A 46 20.20 8.43 17.45
N ALA A 47 19.15 8.91 16.83
CA ALA A 47 18.82 10.34 16.76
C ALA A 47 18.11 10.80 18.02
N GLY A 48 18.40 12.05 18.41
CA GLY A 48 18.18 12.68 19.68
C GLY A 48 16.73 12.68 20.24
N GLN A 49 16.74 12.79 21.54
CA GLN A 49 15.67 12.72 22.54
C GLN A 49 14.42 13.54 22.23
N LEU A 50 13.28 12.87 22.14
CA LEU A 50 11.98 13.43 22.46
C LEU A 50 11.59 12.97 23.89
N LYS A 51 11.15 13.94 24.71
CA LYS A 51 10.83 13.69 26.13
C LYS A 51 9.62 12.78 26.29
N ALA A 52 9.84 11.78 27.11
CA ALA A 52 8.95 10.96 27.95
C ALA A 52 7.47 10.80 27.53
N GLY A 53 7.13 9.61 27.01
CA GLY A 53 5.77 9.08 27.02
C GLY A 53 5.51 7.93 26.07
N ALA A 54 6.26 7.77 25.01
CA ALA A 54 6.14 6.62 24.12
C ALA A 54 7.53 6.07 23.79
N GLN A 55 7.83 4.88 24.27
CA GLN A 55 9.01 4.15 23.81
C GLN A 55 8.79 3.78 22.34
N ALA A 56 9.69 4.23 21.47
CA ALA A 56 9.76 3.77 20.10
C ALA A 56 10.04 2.26 20.08
N PRO A 57 9.37 1.49 19.20
CA PRO A 57 9.66 0.07 19.04
C PRO A 57 11.09 -0.12 18.53
N PRO A 58 11.73 -1.26 18.84
CA PRO A 58 13.09 -1.54 18.41
C PRO A 58 13.17 -1.51 16.87
N SER A 59 14.13 -0.75 16.36
CA SER A 59 14.42 -0.61 14.95
C SER A 59 14.78 -1.96 14.34
N HIS A 60 14.00 -2.43 13.37
CA HIS A 60 14.40 -3.53 12.50
C HIS A 60 15.54 -3.08 11.59
N PRO A 61 16.49 -3.97 11.23
CA PRO A 61 17.63 -3.60 10.42
C PRO A 61 17.19 -3.10 9.05
N GLN A 62 17.27 -1.80 8.86
CA GLN A 62 17.27 -1.21 7.52
C GLN A 62 18.61 -1.58 6.88
N ALA A 63 18.55 -2.10 5.66
CA ALA A 63 19.76 -2.28 4.87
C ALA A 63 20.48 -0.92 4.72
N ASN A 64 21.67 -0.82 5.28
CA ASN A 64 22.46 0.39 5.37
C ASN A 64 22.95 0.84 3.98
N ALA A 65 22.58 2.05 3.60
CA ALA A 65 23.46 2.88 2.80
C ALA A 65 24.23 3.77 3.81
N SER A 66 25.49 3.44 4.05
CA SER A 66 26.38 4.24 4.87
C SER A 66 26.70 5.55 4.16
N ALA A 67 26.27 6.67 4.72
CA ALA A 67 26.85 7.97 4.44
C ALA A 67 27.01 8.70 5.78
N SER A 68 28.27 8.90 6.17
CA SER A 68 28.66 9.73 7.30
C SER A 68 28.20 11.17 7.07
N ALA A 69 27.41 11.69 8.01
CA ALA A 69 27.00 13.09 8.00
C ALA A 69 28.12 13.95 8.58
N SER A 70 28.81 14.70 7.72
CA SER A 70 29.48 15.93 8.11
C SER A 70 28.54 17.10 7.77
N ALA A 71 28.18 17.88 8.78
CA ALA A 71 27.41 19.10 8.62
C ALA A 71 28.24 20.14 7.80
N GLY A 72 27.75 20.43 6.60
CA GLY A 72 28.27 21.50 5.75
C GLY A 72 27.18 21.92 4.78
N ALA A 73 26.86 23.22 4.78
CA ALA A 73 25.90 23.85 3.90
C ALA A 73 26.24 23.56 2.42
N ASN A 74 25.29 22.99 1.72
CA ASN A 74 25.10 22.63 0.32
C ASN A 74 24.82 21.12 0.21
N ALA A 75 23.54 20.74 0.45
CA ALA A 75 23.09 19.43 0.02
C ALA A 75 23.30 19.35 -1.50
N PRO A 76 23.95 18.30 -2.02
CA PRO A 76 24.08 18.15 -3.46
C PRO A 76 22.67 18.06 -4.08
N PRO A 77 22.47 18.60 -5.28
CA PRO A 77 21.20 18.45 -5.99
C PRO A 77 20.84 16.96 -6.03
N ALA A 78 19.55 16.67 -5.86
CA ALA A 78 19.06 15.30 -5.89
C ALA A 78 19.69 14.57 -7.08
N GLN A 79 20.25 13.38 -6.84
CA GLN A 79 20.97 12.63 -7.88
C GLN A 79 20.03 12.40 -9.06
N ALA A 80 20.35 13.06 -10.18
CA ALA A 80 19.71 12.78 -11.44
C ALA A 80 20.46 11.63 -12.11
N GLY A 81 19.74 10.60 -12.51
CA GLY A 81 20.27 9.47 -13.24
C GLY A 81 19.55 9.29 -14.57
N LYS A 82 20.14 8.52 -15.47
CA LYS A 82 19.53 8.14 -16.73
C LYS A 82 19.45 6.62 -16.82
N VAL A 83 18.27 6.13 -17.18
CA VAL A 83 18.04 4.70 -17.41
C VAL A 83 18.47 4.35 -18.83
N GLN A 84 19.24 3.25 -18.99
CA GLN A 84 19.55 2.70 -20.32
C GLN A 84 18.48 1.66 -20.67
N VAL A 85 17.87 1.81 -21.83
CA VAL A 85 16.76 0.98 -22.30
C VAL A 85 17.17 0.32 -23.62
N ASP A 86 16.95 -1.01 -23.72
CA ASP A 86 16.99 -1.72 -25.00
C ASP A 86 15.70 -1.40 -25.78
N PRO A 87 15.79 -0.75 -26.95
CA PRO A 87 14.61 -0.35 -27.72
C PRO A 87 13.80 -1.52 -28.28
N ASN A 88 14.39 -2.72 -28.37
CA ASN A 88 13.73 -3.93 -28.91
C ASN A 88 13.11 -4.80 -27.83
N ALA A 89 13.39 -4.55 -26.56
CA ALA A 89 12.83 -5.35 -25.48
C ALA A 89 11.31 -5.14 -25.38
N LYS A 90 10.55 -6.24 -25.19
CA LYS A 90 9.11 -6.19 -24.90
C LYS A 90 8.87 -5.52 -23.55
N PHE A 91 9.69 -5.86 -22.57
CA PHE A 91 9.74 -5.20 -21.27
C PHE A 91 11.04 -4.43 -21.15
N THR A 92 10.97 -3.26 -20.51
CA THR A 92 12.14 -2.55 -20.03
C THR A 92 12.04 -2.41 -18.52
N HIS A 93 13.18 -2.30 -17.84
CA HIS A 93 13.22 -2.26 -16.38
C HIS A 93 14.01 -1.03 -15.93
N PHE A 94 13.52 -0.34 -14.88
CA PHE A 94 14.40 0.50 -14.10
C PHE A 94 14.48 0.02 -12.64
N ARG A 95 15.70 0.00 -12.10
CA ARG A 95 15.99 -0.53 -10.78
C ARG A 95 15.86 0.54 -9.72
N VAL A 96 15.31 0.18 -8.57
CA VAL A 96 15.22 1.04 -7.39
C VAL A 96 16.06 0.51 -6.22
N GLY A 97 16.97 -0.41 -6.50
CA GLY A 97 17.77 -1.13 -5.51
C GLY A 97 16.92 -2.13 -4.72
N ASN A 98 17.29 -2.39 -3.47
CA ASN A 98 16.55 -3.31 -2.59
C ASN A 98 15.32 -2.62 -1.98
N ARG A 99 14.41 -2.12 -2.79
CA ARG A 99 13.23 -1.35 -2.37
C ARG A 99 11.98 -1.92 -3.00
N ASN A 100 10.87 -1.89 -2.24
CA ASN A 100 9.55 -2.18 -2.77
C ASN A 100 8.98 -0.95 -3.48
N VAL A 101 8.36 -1.17 -4.63
CA VAL A 101 7.55 -0.17 -5.33
C VAL A 101 6.09 -0.35 -4.92
N LYS A 102 5.67 0.37 -3.88
CA LYS A 102 4.36 0.19 -3.23
C LYS A 102 3.22 0.89 -3.94
N SER A 103 3.50 2.02 -4.59
CA SER A 103 2.49 2.83 -5.26
C SER A 103 3.12 3.56 -6.44
N MET A 104 2.33 3.74 -7.49
CA MET A 104 2.73 4.55 -8.64
C MET A 104 1.56 5.43 -9.09
N PHE A 105 1.91 6.61 -9.58
CA PHE A 105 0.98 7.54 -10.19
C PHE A 105 1.63 8.12 -11.45
N LEU A 106 0.99 7.97 -12.59
CA LEU A 106 1.46 8.50 -13.88
C LEU A 106 0.60 9.69 -14.29
N GLU A 107 1.26 10.80 -14.52
CA GLU A 107 0.66 12.01 -15.08
C GLU A 107 1.43 12.42 -16.34
N GLU A 108 0.77 12.38 -17.50
CA GLU A 108 1.37 12.67 -18.80
C GLU A 108 2.66 11.85 -19.06
N LYS A 109 3.82 12.46 -18.87
CA LYS A 109 5.14 11.86 -19.07
C LYS A 109 5.90 11.65 -17.76
N VAL A 110 5.29 11.93 -16.62
CA VAL A 110 5.93 11.82 -15.31
C VAL A 110 5.33 10.67 -14.52
N LEU A 111 6.15 9.67 -14.26
CA LEU A 111 5.81 8.57 -13.36
C LEU A 111 6.35 8.89 -11.95
N TRP A 112 5.45 9.01 -11.00
CA TRP A 112 5.76 9.12 -9.59
C TRP A 112 5.75 7.73 -8.95
N VAL A 113 6.85 7.36 -8.31
CA VAL A 113 7.07 6.01 -7.78
C VAL A 113 7.33 6.09 -6.28
N GLY A 114 6.41 5.58 -5.48
CA GLY A 114 6.55 5.44 -4.03
C GLY A 114 7.32 4.17 -3.69
N THR A 115 8.45 4.33 -2.99
CA THR A 115 9.32 3.21 -2.60
C THR A 115 9.58 3.18 -1.10
N SER A 116 10.17 2.11 -0.60
CA SER A 116 10.69 2.06 0.78
C SER A 116 11.94 2.92 1.02
N GLY A 117 12.35 3.73 0.07
CA GLY A 117 13.51 4.63 0.16
C GLY A 117 13.24 6.04 -0.35
N GLY A 118 11.99 6.43 -0.50
CA GLY A 118 11.57 7.75 -0.94
C GLY A 118 10.64 7.72 -2.14
N VAL A 119 10.34 8.91 -2.66
CA VAL A 119 9.57 9.13 -3.87
C VAL A 119 10.52 9.36 -5.05
N ILE A 120 10.32 8.64 -6.14
CA ILE A 120 11.04 8.87 -7.39
C ILE A 120 10.10 9.58 -8.37
N ARG A 121 10.56 10.70 -8.91
CA ARG A 121 9.98 11.35 -10.09
C ARG A 121 10.76 10.90 -11.30
N TYR A 122 10.11 10.15 -12.20
CA TYR A 122 10.73 9.61 -13.42
C TYR A 122 10.06 10.22 -14.65
N ASP A 123 10.85 10.76 -15.55
CA ASP A 123 10.38 11.28 -16.83
C ASP A 123 10.45 10.17 -17.90
N THR A 124 9.29 9.70 -18.32
CA THR A 124 9.14 8.58 -19.25
C THR A 124 9.58 8.89 -20.68
N SER A 125 9.83 10.17 -21.01
CA SER A 125 10.26 10.60 -22.35
C SER A 125 11.76 10.77 -22.46
N THR A 126 12.47 11.01 -21.36
CA THR A 126 13.91 11.28 -21.31
C THR A 126 14.70 10.27 -20.51
N ASP A 127 14.02 9.38 -19.79
CA ASP A 127 14.57 8.43 -18.80
C ASP A 127 15.36 9.11 -17.66
N ASN A 128 15.12 10.40 -17.43
CA ASN A 128 15.68 11.10 -16.29
C ASN A 128 14.84 10.85 -15.04
N TYR A 129 15.50 10.76 -13.89
CA TYR A 129 14.82 10.62 -12.63
C TYR A 129 15.41 11.47 -11.52
N ARG A 130 14.58 11.77 -10.52
CA ARG A 130 14.96 12.43 -9.28
C ARG A 130 14.37 11.68 -8.10
N LEU A 131 15.19 11.39 -7.09
CA LEU A 131 14.77 10.81 -5.83
C LEU A 131 14.55 11.92 -4.80
N PHE A 132 13.39 11.86 -4.12
CA PHE A 132 13.09 12.66 -2.94
C PHE A 132 13.07 11.75 -1.71
N ASP A 133 13.74 12.16 -0.65
CA ASP A 133 13.80 11.47 0.63
C ASP A 133 13.77 12.48 1.80
N ALA A 134 14.12 12.06 3.01
CA ALA A 134 14.12 12.93 4.18
C ALA A 134 15.04 14.15 4.03
N ARG A 135 16.08 14.07 3.20
CA ARG A 135 16.98 15.20 2.91
C ARG A 135 16.32 16.29 2.06
N ASN A 136 15.24 15.96 1.38
CA ASN A 136 14.47 16.88 0.54
C ASN A 136 13.18 17.37 1.20
N GLY A 137 12.94 17.02 2.48
CA GLY A 137 11.79 17.51 3.24
C GLY A 137 10.67 16.51 3.51
N LEU A 138 10.80 15.25 3.08
CA LEU A 138 9.93 14.18 3.53
C LEU A 138 10.19 13.86 5.00
N LEU A 139 9.15 13.54 5.78
CA LEU A 139 9.32 13.11 7.18
C LEU A 139 9.67 11.63 7.31
N SER A 140 9.44 10.82 6.26
CA SER A 140 9.81 9.41 6.20
C SER A 140 10.15 8.99 4.78
N ASN A 141 11.11 8.07 4.64
CA ASN A 141 11.51 7.51 3.36
C ASN A 141 10.63 6.32 2.95
N GLY A 142 9.90 5.71 3.88
CA GLY A 142 8.97 4.64 3.56
C GLY A 142 7.69 5.20 2.96
N ILE A 143 7.44 4.98 1.68
CA ILE A 143 6.26 5.48 0.98
C ILE A 143 5.31 4.33 0.71
N PHE A 144 4.07 4.47 1.17
CA PHE A 144 3.00 3.51 0.90
C PHE A 144 2.12 3.94 -0.27
N HIS A 145 1.94 5.25 -0.46
CA HIS A 145 0.99 5.78 -1.42
C HIS A 145 1.56 7.03 -2.12
N VAL A 146 1.30 7.13 -3.41
CA VAL A 146 1.48 8.36 -4.20
C VAL A 146 0.25 8.60 -5.05
N SER A 147 -0.24 9.83 -5.06
CA SER A 147 -1.37 10.26 -5.87
C SER A 147 -1.31 11.77 -6.12
N LYS A 148 -2.32 12.30 -6.80
CA LYS A 148 -2.46 13.73 -7.04
C LYS A 148 -3.50 14.35 -6.11
N LEU A 149 -3.22 15.55 -5.60
CA LEU A 149 -4.16 16.40 -4.89
C LEU A 149 -4.09 17.83 -5.45
N GLY A 150 -5.06 18.20 -6.27
CA GLY A 150 -5.00 19.43 -7.04
C GLY A 150 -3.83 19.41 -8.04
N ASP A 151 -2.92 20.37 -7.92
CA ASP A 151 -1.67 20.48 -8.68
C ASP A 151 -0.45 19.89 -7.96
N LYS A 152 -0.65 19.31 -6.77
CA LYS A 152 0.40 18.74 -5.91
C LYS A 152 0.42 17.22 -5.94
N ILE A 153 1.56 16.65 -5.61
CA ILE A 153 1.71 15.21 -5.43
C ILE A 153 1.62 14.87 -3.95
N LEU A 154 0.69 14.00 -3.61
CA LEU A 154 0.50 13.49 -2.26
C LEU A 154 1.31 12.20 -2.08
N ALA A 155 2.08 12.14 -1.00
CA ALA A 155 2.76 10.94 -0.55
C ALA A 155 2.25 10.54 0.84
N GLY A 156 1.71 9.32 0.96
CA GLY A 156 1.40 8.68 2.24
C GLY A 156 2.60 7.89 2.73
N THR A 157 3.00 8.08 4.00
CA THR A 157 4.28 7.60 4.49
C THR A 157 4.18 6.63 5.66
N TYR A 158 5.26 5.90 5.92
CA TYR A 158 5.47 5.06 7.08
C TYR A 158 5.98 5.90 8.26
N GLY A 159 5.07 6.33 9.14
CA GLY A 159 5.39 7.05 10.38
C GLY A 159 5.71 8.54 10.22
N GLY A 160 5.63 9.10 9.02
CA GLY A 160 5.85 10.54 8.75
C GLY A 160 4.58 11.30 8.39
N GLY A 161 3.41 10.67 8.44
CA GLY A 161 2.15 11.28 8.05
C GLY A 161 1.96 11.38 6.54
N MET A 162 1.30 12.43 6.10
CA MET A 162 1.03 12.77 4.70
C MET A 162 1.92 13.94 4.27
N SER A 163 2.57 13.83 3.12
CA SER A 163 3.43 14.87 2.55
C SER A 163 2.89 15.31 1.19
N LEU A 164 2.90 16.62 0.93
CA LEU A 164 2.48 17.22 -0.34
C LEU A 164 3.65 17.92 -1.01
N TYR A 165 4.03 17.46 -2.18
CA TYR A 165 5.03 18.12 -3.03
C TYR A 165 4.37 19.18 -3.91
N ASP A 166 4.88 20.39 -3.86
CA ASP A 166 4.52 21.50 -4.73
C ASP A 166 5.56 21.61 -5.85
N PRO A 167 5.24 21.19 -7.10
CA PRO A 167 6.20 21.23 -8.19
C PRO A 167 6.63 22.65 -8.58
N ALA A 168 5.79 23.65 -8.34
CA ALA A 168 6.10 25.05 -8.67
C ALA A 168 7.11 25.67 -7.70
N LYS A 169 7.14 25.19 -6.46
CA LYS A 169 8.06 25.66 -5.41
C LYS A 169 9.22 24.74 -5.13
N ASP A 170 9.17 23.50 -5.66
CA ASP A 170 10.13 22.43 -5.34
C ASP A 170 10.23 22.14 -3.83
N THR A 171 9.09 22.13 -3.12
CA THR A 171 9.05 21.94 -1.67
C THR A 171 8.00 20.91 -1.24
N TRP A 172 8.25 20.27 -0.10
CA TRP A 172 7.31 19.40 0.59
C TRP A 172 6.65 20.12 1.74
N GLU A 173 5.36 19.96 1.88
CA GLU A 173 4.55 20.34 3.03
C GLU A 173 4.01 19.08 3.71
N ASN A 174 4.16 18.99 5.03
CA ASN A 174 3.85 17.78 5.78
C ASN A 174 2.66 18.00 6.72
N TYR A 175 1.82 16.97 6.85
CA TYR A 175 0.67 16.89 7.74
C TYR A 175 0.77 15.63 8.59
N ASN A 176 0.56 15.77 9.91
CA ASN A 176 0.69 14.65 10.85
C ASN A 176 -0.44 14.72 11.91
N ILE A 177 -0.33 13.90 12.97
CA ILE A 177 -1.32 13.82 14.05
C ILE A 177 -1.69 15.21 14.62
N PRO A 178 -0.74 16.13 14.91
CA PRO A 178 -1.10 17.48 15.38
C PRO A 178 -1.94 18.28 14.39
N ASP A 179 -1.81 18.01 13.08
CA ASP A 179 -2.59 18.67 12.04
C ASP A 179 -3.97 18.04 11.85
N GLY A 180 -4.20 16.84 12.39
CA GLY A 180 -5.50 16.18 12.35
C GLY A 180 -5.55 14.78 11.83
N LEU A 181 -4.44 14.22 11.40
CA LEU A 181 -4.42 12.80 11.05
C LEU A 181 -4.74 11.90 12.25
N GLY A 182 -5.45 10.82 11.99
CA GLY A 182 -5.68 9.77 12.98
C GLY A 182 -4.39 9.08 13.38
N ASP A 183 -3.46 8.93 12.43
CA ASP A 183 -2.17 8.28 12.64
C ASP A 183 -1.10 8.81 11.68
N ALA A 184 0.17 8.62 12.05
CA ALA A 184 1.33 8.94 11.22
C ALA A 184 1.61 7.92 10.09
N PHE A 185 0.96 6.75 10.12
CA PHE A 185 1.04 5.73 9.08
C PHE A 185 -0.10 5.93 8.09
N VAL A 186 0.22 6.43 6.90
CA VAL A 186 -0.75 6.75 5.84
C VAL A 186 -0.61 5.77 4.69
N TYR A 187 -1.59 4.87 4.54
CA TYR A 187 -1.57 3.78 3.57
C TYR A 187 -2.18 4.15 2.22
N GLY A 188 -3.13 5.08 2.22
CA GLY A 188 -3.81 5.50 1.01
C GLY A 188 -4.47 6.86 1.17
N ALA A 189 -4.69 7.54 0.05
CA ALA A 189 -5.49 8.76 0.02
C ALA A 189 -6.23 8.86 -1.31
N LEU A 190 -7.41 9.44 -1.29
CA LEU A 190 -8.25 9.62 -2.47
C LEU A 190 -8.96 10.97 -2.40
N THR A 191 -8.81 11.77 -3.46
CA THR A 191 -9.69 12.91 -3.71
C THR A 191 -10.92 12.41 -4.45
N VAL A 192 -12.09 12.59 -3.84
CA VAL A 192 -13.35 12.11 -4.41
C VAL A 192 -14.06 13.23 -5.18
N LYS A 193 -15.06 12.88 -6.00
CA LYS A 193 -15.73 13.79 -6.95
C LYS A 193 -16.31 15.06 -6.31
N ASN A 194 -16.74 15.00 -5.04
CA ASN A 194 -17.25 16.17 -4.32
C ASN A 194 -16.14 17.08 -3.76
N GLY A 195 -14.87 16.77 -4.00
CA GLY A 195 -13.72 17.53 -3.54
C GLY A 195 -13.21 17.16 -2.15
N ASP A 196 -13.85 16.23 -1.44
CA ASP A 196 -13.32 15.73 -0.17
C ASP A 196 -12.07 14.87 -0.40
N VAL A 197 -11.16 14.90 0.57
CA VAL A 197 -10.00 14.01 0.58
C VAL A 197 -10.17 12.98 1.71
N TRP A 198 -10.12 11.71 1.35
CA TRP A 198 -10.14 10.61 2.30
C TRP A 198 -8.73 10.05 2.48
N VAL A 199 -8.30 9.86 3.72
CA VAL A 199 -6.95 9.41 4.06
C VAL A 199 -7.03 8.19 4.96
N ALA A 200 -6.58 7.06 4.44
CA ALA A 200 -6.52 5.78 5.15
C ALA A 200 -5.30 5.72 6.06
N THR A 201 -5.51 5.50 7.34
CA THR A 201 -4.45 5.45 8.34
C THR A 201 -4.52 4.18 9.19
N TRP A 202 -3.52 3.98 10.04
CA TRP A 202 -3.51 2.89 11.03
C TRP A 202 -4.54 3.06 12.15
N SER A 203 -4.99 4.28 12.42
CA SER A 203 -5.95 4.57 13.49
C SER A 203 -7.22 5.21 12.93
N GLY A 204 -7.84 4.55 11.97
CA GLY A 204 -9.06 4.98 11.32
C GLY A 204 -8.85 5.62 9.96
N VAL A 205 -9.88 6.31 9.49
CA VAL A 205 -9.87 7.05 8.22
C VAL A 205 -10.24 8.51 8.45
N ASN A 206 -9.45 9.41 7.91
CA ASN A 206 -9.79 10.84 7.88
C ASN A 206 -10.61 11.18 6.65
N ARG A 207 -11.57 12.10 6.81
CA ARG A 207 -12.23 12.82 5.74
C ARG A 207 -11.92 14.31 5.89
N ILE A 208 -11.34 14.91 4.87
CA ILE A 208 -11.02 16.34 4.83
C ILE A 208 -12.00 17.00 3.87
N ARG A 209 -13.02 17.64 4.39
CA ARG A 209 -14.12 18.19 3.61
C ARG A 209 -13.64 19.30 2.67
N GLY A 210 -13.98 19.13 1.38
CA GLY A 210 -13.58 20.07 0.32
C GLY A 210 -12.06 20.16 0.12
N GLY A 211 -11.27 19.20 0.61
CA GLY A 211 -9.81 19.24 0.52
C GLY A 211 -9.15 20.39 1.31
N ALA A 212 -9.85 20.96 2.29
CA ALA A 212 -9.40 22.13 3.05
C ALA A 212 -8.35 21.76 4.11
N LEU A 213 -7.15 21.38 3.67
CA LEU A 213 -6.06 20.87 4.52
C LEU A 213 -5.65 21.83 5.64
N LYS A 214 -5.74 23.13 5.42
CA LYS A 214 -5.36 24.17 6.41
C LYS A 214 -6.43 24.46 7.45
N ASP A 215 -7.66 24.01 7.23
CA ASP A 215 -8.78 24.22 8.14
C ASP A 215 -9.07 22.95 8.95
N ARG A 216 -8.55 22.90 10.17
CA ARG A 216 -8.71 21.77 11.09
C ARG A 216 -10.18 21.42 11.36
N SER A 217 -11.11 22.40 11.30
CA SER A 217 -12.54 22.17 11.47
C SER A 217 -13.19 21.35 10.34
N LYS A 218 -12.48 21.15 9.23
CA LYS A 218 -12.90 20.33 8.10
C LYS A 218 -12.42 18.88 8.15
N TRP A 219 -11.62 18.52 9.17
CA TRP A 219 -11.08 17.18 9.34
C TRP A 219 -11.97 16.36 10.26
N ASP A 220 -12.58 15.34 9.72
CA ASP A 220 -13.32 14.32 10.46
C ASP A 220 -12.42 13.07 10.58
N LEU A 221 -12.46 12.38 11.71
CA LEU A 221 -11.81 11.08 11.93
C LEU A 221 -12.88 10.05 12.25
N TYR A 222 -12.92 8.97 11.49
CA TYR A 222 -13.80 7.84 11.71
C TYR A 222 -13.00 6.64 12.21
N THR A 223 -13.47 6.06 13.32
CA THR A 223 -12.89 4.88 13.98
C THR A 223 -13.97 3.83 14.24
N VAL A 224 -13.56 2.63 14.63
CA VAL A 224 -14.47 1.57 15.07
C VAL A 224 -15.41 2.08 16.15
N GLU A 225 -14.86 2.80 17.14
CA GLU A 225 -15.62 3.30 18.30
C GLU A 225 -16.69 4.33 17.90
N ASN A 226 -16.29 5.41 17.19
CA ASN A 226 -17.23 6.50 16.89
C ASN A 226 -18.20 6.17 15.75
N THR A 227 -17.91 5.16 14.94
CA THR A 227 -18.84 4.61 13.93
C THR A 227 -19.72 3.48 14.48
N LYS A 228 -19.57 3.09 15.76
CA LYS A 228 -20.29 1.99 16.40
C LYS A 228 -20.15 0.67 15.63
N ASN A 229 -18.92 0.30 15.30
CA ASN A 229 -18.54 -0.84 14.47
C ASN A 229 -19.01 -0.75 12.99
N GLY A 230 -19.38 0.43 12.51
CA GLY A 230 -19.62 0.66 11.10
C GLY A 230 -18.33 0.52 10.28
N LEU A 231 -17.23 1.08 10.78
CA LEU A 231 -15.87 0.72 10.37
C LEU A 231 -15.48 -0.57 11.11
N PRO A 232 -15.16 -1.69 10.43
CA PRO A 232 -14.95 -2.98 11.09
C PRO A 232 -13.59 -3.11 11.78
N ASN A 233 -12.62 -2.26 11.40
CA ASN A 233 -11.29 -2.22 12.01
C ASN A 233 -10.65 -0.85 11.77
N ASP A 234 -9.83 -0.35 12.72
CA ASP A 234 -9.17 0.96 12.62
C ASP A 234 -7.97 0.94 11.64
N TRP A 235 -7.47 -0.23 11.28
CA TRP A 235 -6.41 -0.33 10.28
C TRP A 235 -7.00 -0.31 8.87
N VAL A 236 -6.93 0.88 8.25
CA VAL A 236 -7.49 1.13 6.93
C VAL A 236 -6.35 1.21 5.91
N TYR A 237 -6.39 0.36 4.90
CA TYR A 237 -5.33 0.21 3.89
C TYR A 237 -5.65 0.85 2.55
N GLY A 238 -6.92 1.05 2.24
CA GLY A 238 -7.32 1.61 0.96
C GLY A 238 -8.68 2.29 1.00
N VAL A 239 -8.86 3.23 0.07
CA VAL A 239 -10.09 3.98 -0.14
C VAL A 239 -10.44 3.92 -1.62
N ALA A 240 -11.70 3.70 -1.95
CA ALA A 240 -12.23 3.80 -3.31
C ALA A 240 -13.58 4.53 -3.32
N GLU A 241 -13.83 5.33 -4.36
CA GLU A 241 -15.14 5.96 -4.57
C GLU A 241 -16.01 5.10 -5.48
N GLY A 242 -17.21 4.82 -5.05
CA GLY A 242 -18.19 4.12 -5.83
C GLY A 242 -18.91 5.01 -6.84
N LYS A 243 -19.66 4.36 -7.72
CA LYS A 243 -20.34 5.03 -8.86
C LYS A 243 -21.33 6.12 -8.41
N ASN A 244 -21.96 5.93 -7.25
CA ASN A 244 -22.97 6.84 -6.70
C ASN A 244 -22.43 7.67 -5.52
N GLY A 245 -21.11 7.88 -5.45
CA GLY A 245 -20.44 8.68 -4.41
C GLY A 245 -20.30 8.00 -3.04
N GLU A 246 -20.60 6.69 -2.94
CA GLU A 246 -20.28 5.92 -1.75
C GLU A 246 -18.77 5.72 -1.62
N ILE A 247 -18.27 5.71 -0.39
CA ILE A 247 -16.87 5.49 -0.09
C ILE A 247 -16.68 4.07 0.43
N TRP A 248 -15.82 3.32 -0.23
CA TRP A 248 -15.44 1.98 0.15
C TRP A 248 -14.07 1.99 0.82
N LEU A 249 -13.93 1.22 1.90
CA LEU A 249 -12.73 1.18 2.72
C LEU A 249 -12.26 -0.26 2.90
N ALA A 250 -11.01 -0.51 2.54
CA ALA A 250 -10.32 -1.76 2.80
C ALA A 250 -9.71 -1.73 4.19
N THR A 251 -10.10 -2.67 5.05
CA THR A 251 -9.57 -2.75 6.40
C THR A 251 -9.01 -4.14 6.72
N GLU A 252 -8.38 -4.28 7.88
CA GLU A 252 -7.94 -5.59 8.37
C GLU A 252 -9.09 -6.45 8.90
N GLY A 253 -10.23 -5.85 9.20
CA GLY A 253 -11.44 -6.53 9.68
C GLY A 253 -12.50 -6.78 8.60
N GLY A 254 -12.21 -6.44 7.35
CA GLY A 254 -13.13 -6.58 6.22
C GLY A 254 -13.32 -5.30 5.41
N LEU A 255 -14.38 -5.26 4.63
CA LEU A 255 -14.77 -4.15 3.78
C LEU A 255 -15.81 -3.27 4.49
N ALA A 256 -15.65 -1.95 4.45
CA ALA A 256 -16.66 -0.99 4.88
C ALA A 256 -17.17 -0.15 3.72
N ARG A 257 -18.41 0.32 3.82
CA ARG A 257 -19.01 1.31 2.95
C ARG A 257 -19.58 2.45 3.78
N TYR A 258 -19.23 3.68 3.43
CA TYR A 258 -19.82 4.90 3.95
C TYR A 258 -20.65 5.58 2.86
N LYS A 259 -21.92 5.88 3.15
CA LYS A 259 -22.81 6.62 2.28
C LYS A 259 -23.87 7.36 3.10
N ASP A 260 -24.07 8.66 2.84
CA ASP A 260 -25.13 9.47 3.47
C ASP A 260 -25.12 9.35 5.02
N ASN A 261 -23.94 9.45 5.64
CA ASN A 261 -23.71 9.27 7.07
C ASN A 261 -24.09 7.89 7.64
N LYS A 262 -24.24 6.88 6.77
CA LYS A 262 -24.51 5.49 7.15
C LYS A 262 -23.31 4.61 6.82
N TRP A 263 -23.16 3.57 7.64
CA TRP A 263 -22.09 2.59 7.51
C TRP A 263 -22.68 1.20 7.29
N ASP A 264 -22.08 0.47 6.35
CA ASP A 264 -22.28 -0.95 6.17
C ASP A 264 -20.92 -1.65 6.15
N ASN A 265 -20.85 -2.93 6.52
CA ASN A 265 -19.62 -3.69 6.41
C ASN A 265 -19.84 -5.14 6.04
N TRP A 266 -18.78 -5.75 5.51
CA TRP A 266 -18.73 -7.16 5.11
C TRP A 266 -17.39 -7.75 5.53
N ASN A 267 -17.46 -9.02 5.94
CA ASN A 267 -16.31 -9.81 6.37
C ASN A 267 -16.41 -11.24 5.82
N HIS A 268 -15.48 -12.09 6.21
CA HIS A 268 -15.45 -13.49 5.76
C HIS A 268 -16.73 -14.26 6.10
N ALA A 269 -17.33 -14.04 7.27
CA ALA A 269 -18.60 -14.66 7.65
C ALA A 269 -19.76 -14.27 6.73
N LYS A 270 -19.64 -13.16 6.00
CA LYS A 270 -20.61 -12.69 5.01
C LYS A 270 -20.18 -13.01 3.55
N GLY A 271 -19.18 -13.88 3.36
CA GLY A 271 -18.76 -14.37 2.04
C GLY A 271 -17.52 -13.71 1.42
N LEU A 272 -16.87 -12.77 2.10
CA LEU A 272 -15.65 -12.11 1.64
C LEU A 272 -14.46 -13.06 1.71
N GLY A 273 -13.75 -13.26 0.59
CA GLY A 273 -12.59 -14.13 0.47
C GLY A 273 -12.96 -15.62 0.48
N ALA A 274 -12.17 -16.44 -0.19
CA ALA A 274 -12.39 -17.87 -0.27
C ALA A 274 -12.13 -18.57 1.08
N PRO A 275 -12.88 -19.64 1.42
CA PRO A 275 -12.66 -20.39 2.64
C PRO A 275 -11.31 -21.11 2.63
N PHE A 276 -10.74 -21.32 3.84
CA PHE A 276 -9.42 -21.92 4.01
C PHE A 276 -9.24 -23.25 3.28
N GLU A 277 -10.24 -24.13 3.38
CA GLU A 277 -10.20 -25.45 2.75
C GLU A 277 -10.01 -25.41 1.23
N LYS A 278 -10.43 -24.32 0.59
CA LYS A 278 -10.26 -24.11 -0.85
C LYS A 278 -8.86 -23.65 -1.25
N VAL A 279 -8.14 -22.99 -0.34
CA VAL A 279 -6.87 -22.28 -0.65
C VAL A 279 -5.66 -22.85 0.06
N LYS A 280 -5.83 -23.72 1.05
CA LYS A 280 -4.77 -24.18 1.98
C LYS A 280 -3.54 -24.75 1.30
N ASP A 281 -3.73 -25.50 0.21
CA ASP A 281 -2.65 -26.18 -0.50
C ASP A 281 -1.85 -25.23 -1.43
N ASP A 282 -2.42 -24.06 -1.73
CA ASP A 282 -1.84 -23.03 -2.59
C ASP A 282 -1.19 -21.88 -1.82
N ILE A 283 -1.33 -21.84 -0.48
CA ILE A 283 -0.71 -20.82 0.35
C ILE A 283 0.78 -21.15 0.54
N LYS A 284 1.62 -20.48 -0.24
CA LYS A 284 3.09 -20.65 -0.22
C LYS A 284 3.83 -19.55 0.56
N PHE A 285 3.09 -18.66 1.23
CA PHE A 285 3.71 -17.60 2.04
C PHE A 285 4.24 -18.19 3.35
N ASN A 286 5.54 -17.98 3.61
CA ASN A 286 6.25 -18.63 4.73
C ASN A 286 6.09 -17.87 6.07
N THR A 287 5.49 -16.68 6.07
CA THR A 287 5.37 -15.87 7.28
C THR A 287 3.92 -15.49 7.51
N ASP A 288 3.33 -16.08 8.55
CA ASP A 288 2.02 -15.68 9.04
C ASP A 288 2.19 -14.49 9.98
N PRO A 289 1.54 -13.34 9.71
CA PRO A 289 1.54 -12.19 10.60
C PRO A 289 1.16 -12.51 12.04
N ALA A 290 0.28 -13.47 12.25
CA ALA A 290 -0.16 -13.91 13.57
C ALA A 290 0.96 -14.56 14.40
N GLN A 291 2.06 -14.97 13.81
CA GLN A 291 3.22 -15.51 14.54
C GLN A 291 4.12 -14.42 15.14
N VAL A 292 4.01 -13.18 14.65
CA VAL A 292 4.88 -12.06 15.06
C VAL A 292 4.10 -10.88 15.64
N SER A 293 2.76 -10.95 15.68
CA SER A 293 1.89 -9.89 16.17
C SER A 293 0.73 -10.45 16.96
N GLU A 294 0.60 -10.03 18.22
CA GLU A 294 -0.51 -10.39 19.10
C GLU A 294 -1.88 -9.93 18.53
N HIS A 295 -1.90 -8.78 17.87
CA HIS A 295 -3.12 -8.27 17.21
C HIS A 295 -3.61 -9.23 16.13
N HIS A 296 -2.74 -9.65 15.22
CA HIS A 296 -3.11 -10.61 14.16
C HIS A 296 -3.46 -11.99 14.73
N ALA A 297 -2.75 -12.43 15.78
CA ALA A 297 -3.08 -13.68 16.46
C ALA A 297 -4.46 -13.64 17.09
N LYS A 298 -4.82 -12.55 17.78
CA LYS A 298 -6.14 -12.35 18.35
C LYS A 298 -7.23 -12.30 17.28
N GLN A 299 -6.98 -11.60 16.19
CA GLN A 299 -7.92 -11.52 15.08
C GLN A 299 -8.17 -12.90 14.44
N LYS A 300 -7.13 -13.71 14.25
CA LYS A 300 -7.27 -15.11 13.82
C LYS A 300 -8.10 -15.95 14.81
N GLU A 301 -7.88 -15.76 16.09
CA GLU A 301 -8.64 -16.44 17.14
C GLU A 301 -10.15 -16.06 17.10
N GLU A 302 -10.45 -14.76 16.99
CA GLU A 302 -11.82 -14.24 16.85
C GLU A 302 -12.53 -14.76 15.59
N MET A 303 -11.77 -15.05 14.54
CA MET A 303 -12.28 -15.67 13.31
C MET A 303 -12.37 -17.20 13.37
N GLY A 304 -12.00 -17.85 14.48
CA GLY A 304 -11.93 -19.31 14.59
C GLY A 304 -10.78 -19.95 13.82
N LEU A 305 -9.76 -19.19 13.45
CA LEU A 305 -8.60 -19.61 12.64
C LEU A 305 -7.35 -19.92 13.48
N LYS A 306 -7.49 -20.08 14.80
CA LYS A 306 -6.36 -20.26 15.74
C LYS A 306 -5.42 -21.42 15.38
N GLY A 307 -5.95 -22.49 14.78
CA GLY A 307 -5.16 -23.66 14.35
C GLY A 307 -4.48 -23.51 12.99
N ILE A 308 -4.73 -22.42 12.27
CA ILE A 308 -4.14 -22.19 10.95
C ILE A 308 -2.83 -21.44 11.10
N THR A 309 -1.71 -22.13 10.79
CA THR A 309 -0.34 -21.60 10.95
C THR A 309 0.24 -20.93 9.71
N VAL A 310 -0.50 -20.95 8.60
CA VAL A 310 -0.12 -20.31 7.34
C VAL A 310 -0.68 -18.89 7.24
N ALA A 311 -0.14 -18.09 6.31
CA ALA A 311 -0.54 -16.70 6.07
C ALA A 311 -1.93 -16.61 5.44
N TYR A 312 -2.97 -16.80 6.25
CA TYR A 312 -4.38 -16.73 5.83
C TYR A 312 -5.18 -15.85 6.78
N ASN A 313 -5.70 -14.75 6.25
CA ASN A 313 -6.67 -13.87 6.87
C ASN A 313 -7.55 -13.22 5.79
N PRO A 314 -8.69 -13.83 5.43
CA PRO A 314 -9.54 -13.32 4.34
C PRO A 314 -10.24 -12.00 4.66
N ASN A 315 -10.28 -11.56 5.92
CA ASN A 315 -10.76 -10.22 6.30
C ASN A 315 -9.72 -9.12 6.06
N TYR A 316 -8.45 -9.49 5.98
CA TYR A 316 -7.39 -8.53 5.73
C TYR A 316 -7.37 -8.15 4.24
N ILE A 317 -7.97 -7.01 3.92
CA ILE A 317 -8.04 -6.46 2.57
C ILE A 317 -6.88 -5.49 2.37
N VAL A 318 -5.99 -5.80 1.44
CA VAL A 318 -4.80 -5.00 1.13
C VAL A 318 -4.90 -4.27 -0.21
N ALA A 319 -5.88 -4.64 -1.05
CA ALA A 319 -6.14 -3.99 -2.33
C ALA A 319 -7.65 -3.80 -2.52
N LEU A 320 -8.04 -2.65 -3.05
CA LEU A 320 -9.43 -2.27 -3.26
C LEU A 320 -9.59 -1.53 -4.59
N GLN A 321 -10.57 -1.93 -5.38
CA GLN A 321 -10.95 -1.26 -6.62
C GLN A 321 -12.48 -1.28 -6.76
N VAL A 322 -13.09 -0.16 -7.11
CA VAL A 322 -14.45 -0.13 -7.65
C VAL A 322 -14.32 0.07 -9.15
N ASP A 323 -14.87 -0.84 -9.94
CA ASP A 323 -14.78 -0.75 -11.40
C ASP A 323 -15.82 0.20 -11.99
N ASN A 324 -15.74 0.40 -13.31
CA ASN A 324 -16.62 1.30 -14.05
C ASN A 324 -18.10 0.89 -14.00
N ASP A 325 -18.39 -0.37 -13.72
CA ASP A 325 -19.75 -0.91 -13.56
C ASP A 325 -20.28 -0.77 -12.14
N GLY A 326 -19.42 -0.37 -11.20
CA GLY A 326 -19.72 -0.22 -9.77
C GLY A 326 -19.56 -1.50 -8.98
N VAL A 327 -18.92 -2.52 -9.56
CA VAL A 327 -18.55 -3.75 -8.86
C VAL A 327 -17.33 -3.48 -7.98
N VAL A 328 -17.38 -3.96 -6.74
CA VAL A 328 -16.30 -3.82 -5.78
C VAL A 328 -15.41 -5.06 -5.82
N TRP A 329 -14.13 -4.84 -6.00
CA TRP A 329 -13.09 -5.84 -6.02
C TRP A 329 -12.18 -5.67 -4.82
N ALA A 330 -11.99 -6.74 -4.05
CA ALA A 330 -11.17 -6.74 -2.83
C ALA A 330 -10.11 -7.83 -2.91
N GLY A 331 -8.86 -7.41 -2.82
CA GLY A 331 -7.71 -8.30 -2.72
C GLY A 331 -7.42 -8.66 -1.28
N THR A 332 -7.46 -9.96 -0.94
CA THR A 332 -7.35 -10.43 0.42
C THR A 332 -6.00 -11.07 0.72
N TRP A 333 -5.70 -11.23 2.01
CA TRP A 333 -4.51 -11.91 2.49
C TRP A 333 -4.73 -13.43 2.55
N GLY A 334 -4.44 -14.11 1.45
CA GLY A 334 -4.54 -15.57 1.33
C GLY A 334 -5.91 -16.11 0.93
N GLY A 335 -6.97 -15.30 0.91
CA GLY A 335 -8.31 -15.70 0.47
C GLY A 335 -8.62 -15.38 -1.00
N GLY A 336 -7.61 -14.97 -1.78
CA GLY A 336 -7.76 -14.65 -3.20
C GLY A 336 -8.39 -13.28 -3.47
N LEU A 337 -9.00 -13.14 -4.65
CA LEU A 337 -9.72 -11.96 -5.12
C LEU A 337 -11.21 -12.14 -4.88
N ALA A 338 -11.82 -11.22 -4.14
CA ALA A 338 -13.25 -11.18 -3.88
C ALA A 338 -13.93 -10.12 -4.75
N ARG A 339 -15.05 -10.50 -5.41
CA ARG A 339 -15.92 -9.65 -6.23
C ARG A 339 -17.27 -9.49 -5.53
N PHE A 340 -17.71 -8.27 -5.36
CA PHE A 340 -19.03 -7.94 -4.79
C PHE A 340 -19.85 -7.09 -5.76
N ASP A 341 -21.00 -7.59 -6.18
CA ASP A 341 -21.90 -6.91 -7.12
C ASP A 341 -22.99 -6.06 -6.44
N GLY A 342 -22.85 -5.83 -5.12
CA GLY A 342 -23.83 -5.14 -4.31
C GLY A 342 -24.81 -6.08 -3.58
N LYS A 343 -24.83 -7.39 -3.94
CA LYS A 343 -25.72 -8.41 -3.37
C LYS A 343 -24.98 -9.67 -2.96
N THR A 344 -24.14 -10.18 -3.86
CA THR A 344 -23.47 -11.48 -3.73
C THR A 344 -21.97 -11.37 -3.86
N TRP A 345 -21.25 -12.27 -3.17
CA TRP A 345 -19.82 -12.44 -3.29
C TRP A 345 -19.49 -13.56 -4.26
N ARG A 346 -18.46 -13.32 -5.06
CA ARG A 346 -17.76 -14.36 -5.83
C ARG A 346 -16.26 -14.25 -5.58
N ASN A 347 -15.63 -15.37 -5.21
CA ASN A 347 -14.22 -15.41 -4.89
C ASN A 347 -13.46 -16.18 -5.98
N TYR A 348 -12.33 -15.61 -6.42
CA TYR A 348 -11.41 -16.19 -7.38
C TYR A 348 -10.10 -16.52 -6.65
N THR A 349 -9.56 -17.70 -6.91
CA THR A 349 -8.36 -18.25 -6.30
C THR A 349 -7.45 -18.85 -7.37
N VAL A 350 -6.36 -19.50 -6.96
CA VAL A 350 -5.51 -20.27 -7.90
C VAL A 350 -6.34 -21.28 -8.70
N ALA A 351 -7.38 -21.87 -8.10
CA ALA A 351 -8.28 -22.79 -8.80
C ALA A 351 -9.06 -22.15 -9.96
N GLU A 352 -9.34 -20.84 -9.90
CA GLU A 352 -9.94 -20.09 -11.00
C GLU A 352 -8.91 -19.44 -11.93
N GLY A 353 -7.61 -19.66 -11.71
CA GLY A 353 -6.52 -19.20 -12.57
C GLY A 353 -5.78 -17.96 -12.08
N LEU A 354 -5.98 -17.50 -10.84
CA LEU A 354 -5.08 -16.52 -10.25
C LEU A 354 -3.69 -17.12 -10.07
N PRO A 355 -2.60 -16.35 -10.26
CA PRO A 355 -1.26 -16.85 -10.01
C PRO A 355 -0.98 -17.11 -8.52
N GLY A 356 -1.65 -16.39 -7.61
CA GLY A 356 -1.50 -16.55 -6.17
C GLY A 356 -2.69 -16.00 -5.38
N ASN A 357 -2.90 -16.52 -4.17
CA ASN A 357 -4.05 -16.15 -3.32
C ASN A 357 -3.81 -14.92 -2.43
N HIS A 358 -2.58 -14.38 -2.36
CA HIS A 358 -2.30 -13.08 -1.74
C HIS A 358 -2.37 -12.00 -2.81
N VAL A 359 -3.44 -11.20 -2.78
CA VAL A 359 -3.68 -10.16 -3.79
C VAL A 359 -3.26 -8.80 -3.22
N PHE A 360 -2.19 -8.22 -3.77
CA PHE A 360 -1.56 -7.00 -3.27
C PHE A 360 -1.96 -5.73 -4.02
N MET A 361 -2.43 -5.86 -5.26
CA MET A 361 -2.75 -4.74 -6.12
C MET A 361 -3.95 -5.05 -7.00
N LEU A 362 -4.81 -4.06 -7.17
CA LEU A 362 -5.89 -4.03 -8.14
C LEU A 362 -5.79 -2.73 -8.94
N HIS A 363 -5.92 -2.85 -10.26
CA HIS A 363 -5.89 -1.71 -11.17
C HIS A 363 -6.83 -1.96 -12.34
N GLN A 364 -7.74 -1.02 -12.60
CA GLN A 364 -8.54 -1.05 -13.82
C GLN A 364 -7.91 -0.11 -14.86
N ASP A 365 -7.55 -0.65 -16.01
CA ASP A 365 -7.00 0.15 -17.08
C ASP A 365 -8.08 0.99 -17.81
N PRO A 366 -7.71 1.99 -18.62
CA PRO A 366 -8.68 2.82 -19.35
C PRO A 366 -9.59 2.04 -20.33
N LYS A 367 -9.24 0.80 -20.68
CA LYS A 367 -10.05 -0.11 -21.49
C LYS A 367 -11.02 -0.94 -20.66
N GLY A 368 -11.07 -0.72 -19.34
CA GLY A 368 -11.91 -1.44 -18.39
C GLY A 368 -11.40 -2.82 -17.99
N LYS A 369 -10.17 -3.21 -18.37
CA LYS A 369 -9.59 -4.49 -17.96
C LYS A 369 -9.08 -4.40 -16.52
N LEU A 370 -9.44 -5.38 -15.69
CA LEU A 370 -8.94 -5.50 -14.34
C LEU A 370 -7.60 -6.24 -14.34
N TRP A 371 -6.62 -5.63 -13.69
CA TRP A 371 -5.30 -6.18 -13.44
C TRP A 371 -5.16 -6.51 -11.95
N VAL A 372 -4.60 -7.68 -11.66
CA VAL A 372 -4.50 -8.22 -10.31
C VAL A 372 -3.05 -8.59 -10.03
N GLY A 373 -2.41 -7.85 -9.14
CA GLY A 373 -1.05 -8.12 -8.67
C GLY A 373 -1.08 -9.03 -7.45
N THR A 374 -0.32 -10.12 -7.50
CA THR A 374 -0.29 -11.13 -6.44
C THR A 374 1.13 -11.38 -5.93
N ASN A 375 1.28 -12.34 -5.01
CA ASN A 375 2.57 -12.86 -4.55
C ASN A 375 3.25 -13.82 -5.54
N ALA A 376 2.62 -14.14 -6.68
CA ALA A 376 3.12 -15.11 -7.63
C ALA A 376 2.93 -14.69 -9.11
N GLY A 377 2.81 -13.38 -9.36
CA GLY A 377 2.69 -12.80 -10.68
C GLY A 377 1.58 -11.76 -10.80
N LEU A 378 1.44 -11.25 -12.02
CA LEU A 378 0.42 -10.33 -12.46
C LEU A 378 -0.62 -11.08 -13.31
N ALA A 379 -1.89 -10.91 -13.02
CA ALA A 379 -2.97 -11.41 -13.83
C ALA A 379 -3.77 -10.28 -14.48
N ARG A 380 -4.15 -10.46 -15.74
CA ARG A 380 -5.16 -9.63 -16.42
C ARG A 380 -6.44 -10.42 -16.55
N MET A 381 -7.55 -9.87 -16.11
CA MET A 381 -8.85 -10.51 -16.16
C MET A 381 -9.58 -10.18 -17.49
N ASP A 382 -10.03 -11.22 -18.16
CA ASP A 382 -10.86 -11.15 -19.38
C ASP A 382 -12.14 -11.98 -19.16
N GLY A 383 -13.23 -11.34 -18.76
CA GLY A 383 -14.41 -12.02 -18.23
C GLY A 383 -14.02 -12.78 -16.94
N ASP A 384 -14.23 -14.10 -16.93
CA ASP A 384 -13.85 -14.95 -15.78
C ASP A 384 -12.49 -15.67 -15.98
N LYS A 385 -11.74 -15.33 -17.03
CA LYS A 385 -10.44 -15.94 -17.32
C LYS A 385 -9.29 -15.00 -16.97
N PHE A 386 -8.18 -15.56 -16.56
CA PHE A 386 -6.96 -14.82 -16.25
C PHE A 386 -5.86 -15.14 -17.26
N THR A 387 -5.20 -14.09 -17.76
CA THR A 387 -3.93 -14.18 -18.46
C THR A 387 -2.83 -13.79 -17.49
N VAL A 388 -1.93 -14.72 -17.20
CA VAL A 388 -0.87 -14.56 -16.19
C VAL A 388 0.44 -14.13 -16.81
N MET A 389 1.17 -13.23 -16.14
CA MET A 389 2.54 -12.82 -16.43
C MET A 389 3.38 -12.96 -15.17
N THR A 390 4.56 -13.55 -15.33
CA THR A 390 5.56 -13.74 -14.27
C THR A 390 6.92 -13.21 -14.72
N THR A 391 7.95 -13.42 -13.93
CA THR A 391 9.34 -13.15 -14.32
C THR A 391 9.75 -13.87 -15.60
N GLU A 392 9.18 -15.05 -15.90
CA GLU A 392 9.41 -15.77 -17.16
C GLU A 392 8.90 -15.01 -18.38
N GLN A 393 7.82 -14.24 -18.24
CA GLN A 393 7.28 -13.39 -19.32
C GLN A 393 7.87 -11.98 -19.32
N GLY A 394 8.73 -11.64 -18.34
CA GLY A 394 9.48 -10.38 -18.30
C GLY A 394 9.09 -9.41 -17.17
N LEU A 395 8.35 -9.84 -16.15
CA LEU A 395 8.21 -9.03 -14.94
C LEU A 395 9.55 -8.90 -14.21
N PHE A 396 9.71 -7.83 -13.44
CA PHE A 396 10.91 -7.62 -12.61
C PHE A 396 10.94 -8.60 -11.43
N SER A 397 9.78 -8.89 -10.84
CA SER A 397 9.56 -9.84 -9.75
C SER A 397 8.11 -10.32 -9.80
N ASP A 398 7.85 -11.53 -9.28
CA ASP A 398 6.51 -12.11 -9.19
C ASP A 398 5.67 -11.49 -8.06
N ASN A 399 6.28 -10.75 -7.12
CA ASN A 399 5.53 -9.96 -6.13
C ASN A 399 5.15 -8.60 -6.73
N VAL A 400 3.90 -8.43 -7.13
CA VAL A 400 3.41 -7.22 -7.81
C VAL A 400 2.59 -6.36 -6.86
N PHE A 401 3.07 -5.14 -6.59
CA PHE A 401 2.50 -4.25 -5.56
C PHE A 401 1.79 -3.02 -6.12
N SER A 402 2.10 -2.60 -7.33
CA SER A 402 1.53 -1.39 -7.90
C SER A 402 1.54 -1.42 -9.43
N MET A 403 0.67 -0.62 -10.04
CA MET A 403 0.57 -0.50 -11.48
C MET A 403 0.08 0.89 -11.88
N ALA A 404 0.54 1.37 -13.04
CA ALA A 404 0.01 2.54 -13.70
C ALA A 404 -0.07 2.28 -15.21
N THR A 405 -1.10 2.82 -15.86
CA THR A 405 -1.28 2.70 -17.31
C THR A 405 -0.93 4.01 -17.98
N GLY A 406 -0.08 3.95 -19.00
CA GLY A 406 0.30 5.11 -19.79
C GLY A 406 -0.74 5.49 -20.85
N PRO A 407 -0.65 6.71 -21.41
CA PRO A 407 -1.60 7.21 -22.40
C PRO A 407 -1.66 6.36 -23.67
N ALA A 408 -0.57 5.69 -24.03
CA ALA A 408 -0.51 4.77 -25.18
C ALA A 408 -1.09 3.38 -24.87
N GLY A 409 -1.48 3.11 -23.62
CA GLY A 409 -1.93 1.80 -23.15
C GLY A 409 -0.79 0.88 -22.72
N ASP A 410 0.41 1.42 -22.58
CA ASP A 410 1.56 0.79 -21.96
C ASP A 410 1.37 0.64 -20.45
N GLN A 411 2.03 -0.34 -19.84
CA GLN A 411 1.82 -0.69 -18.44
C GLN A 411 3.14 -0.54 -17.66
N TRP A 412 3.08 0.16 -16.54
CA TRP A 412 4.16 0.30 -15.57
C TRP A 412 3.82 -0.55 -14.36
N ILE A 413 4.66 -1.52 -14.03
CA ILE A 413 4.38 -2.57 -13.04
C ILE A 413 5.44 -2.53 -11.96
N GLY A 414 5.03 -2.15 -10.76
CA GLY A 414 5.90 -2.00 -9.59
C GLY A 414 5.97 -3.28 -8.76
N SER A 415 7.20 -3.68 -8.44
CA SER A 415 7.49 -4.88 -7.67
C SER A 415 8.65 -4.65 -6.71
N PHE A 416 9.18 -5.72 -6.09
CA PHE A 416 10.43 -5.62 -5.34
C PHE A 416 11.61 -5.41 -6.29
N GLY A 417 12.45 -4.42 -5.99
CA GLY A 417 13.69 -4.14 -6.71
C GLY A 417 13.55 -3.25 -7.93
N GLY A 418 12.33 -3.03 -8.46
CA GLY A 418 12.17 -2.19 -9.64
C GLY A 418 10.78 -2.10 -10.21
N VAL A 419 10.74 -1.40 -11.34
CA VAL A 419 9.56 -1.21 -12.19
C VAL A 419 9.80 -1.90 -13.53
N ALA A 420 8.88 -2.74 -13.96
CA ALA A 420 8.82 -3.29 -15.30
C ALA A 420 7.89 -2.42 -16.16
N HIS A 421 8.35 -2.02 -17.33
CA HIS A 421 7.55 -1.31 -18.32
C HIS A 421 7.21 -2.25 -19.48
N LEU A 422 5.94 -2.62 -19.58
CA LEU A 422 5.39 -3.38 -20.71
C LEU A 422 4.94 -2.39 -21.79
N LYS A 423 5.65 -2.37 -22.91
CA LYS A 423 5.31 -1.49 -24.05
C LYS A 423 3.92 -1.85 -24.60
N ALA A 424 3.17 -0.82 -24.98
CA ALA A 424 1.92 -1.03 -25.70
C ALA A 424 2.19 -1.84 -26.99
N PRO A 425 1.29 -2.77 -27.36
CA PRO A 425 1.40 -3.41 -28.65
C PRO A 425 1.35 -2.33 -29.76
N PRO A 426 2.06 -2.52 -30.88
CA PRO A 426 1.95 -1.62 -32.01
C PRO A 426 0.48 -1.51 -32.45
N LYS A 427 0.06 -0.32 -32.82
CA LYS A 427 -1.30 -0.04 -33.30
C LYS A 427 -1.55 -0.71 -34.63
#